data_a580383bd0f76e06c497cbc3d8744a76
#
_entry.id   a580383bd0f76e06c497cbc3d8744a76
#
_cell.length_a   1.000
_cell.length_b   1.000
_cell.length_c   1.000
_cell.angle_alpha   90.00
_cell.angle_beta   90.00
_cell.angle_gamma   90.00
#
_symmetry.space_group_name_H-M   'P 1'
#
loop_
_entity.id
_entity.type
_entity.pdbx_description
1 polymer ?
#
loop_
_entity_poly.entity_id
_entity_poly.type
_entity_poly.pdbx_seq_one_letter_code
_entity_poly.pdbx_strand_id
1 'polypeptide(L)'
;MRFWKLPLAAMAAMLGLIAATAPAHADGGDVARSYGVWRNPHNTVHLEIKDCGASTCGVVVWASPKAEADARKSGSDTLIGKQLLRDFEAQKDGSLKGRVWVPTLKITLVGTAEIVDAKTMRARGCVIGDFLCKSQLWTRIDTPSMLASRAAP
;
A
#
# COMPACT_ATOMS: atom_id res chain seq x y z
N MET A 1 -8.42 86.23 1.71
CA MET A 1 -7.32 85.27 1.87
C MET A 1 -7.74 84.24 2.93
N ARG A 2 -8.12 83.09 2.52
CA ARG A 2 -8.49 82.00 3.43
C ARG A 2 -7.78 80.72 2.96
N PHE A 3 -6.84 80.26 3.74
CA PHE A 3 -6.10 79.01 3.53
C PHE A 3 -7.00 77.85 3.98
N TRP A 4 -7.35 76.98 3.07
CA TRP A 4 -8.07 75.76 3.35
C TRP A 4 -7.06 74.62 3.56
N LYS A 5 -6.96 74.13 4.77
CA LYS A 5 -6.16 72.98 5.14
C LYS A 5 -6.96 71.70 4.81
N LEU A 6 -6.43 70.88 3.92
CA LEU A 6 -6.93 69.52 3.65
C LEU A 6 -6.31 68.56 4.70
N PRO A 7 -7.10 67.62 5.27
CA PRO A 7 -6.53 66.59 6.12
C PRO A 7 -6.05 65.39 5.24
N LEU A 8 -4.84 64.92 5.55
CA LEU A 8 -4.31 63.65 5.00
C LEU A 8 -5.15 62.52 5.57
N ALA A 9 -5.84 61.76 4.69
CA ALA A 9 -6.44 60.50 5.03
C ALA A 9 -5.36 59.42 5.04
N ALA A 10 -5.16 58.78 6.20
CA ALA A 10 -4.28 57.67 6.39
C ALA A 10 -4.91 56.42 5.74
N MET A 11 -4.26 55.90 4.69
CA MET A 11 -4.60 54.67 4.03
C MET A 11 -4.01 53.49 4.82
N ALA A 12 -4.82 52.83 5.65
CA ALA A 12 -4.40 51.63 6.34
C ALA A 12 -4.41 50.45 5.35
N ALA A 13 -3.22 49.97 4.98
CA ALA A 13 -3.05 48.77 4.18
C ALA A 13 -3.34 47.53 5.05
N MET A 14 -4.49 46.88 4.85
CA MET A 14 -4.77 45.57 5.39
C MET A 14 -3.98 44.54 4.56
N LEU A 15 -2.86 44.05 5.11
CA LEU A 15 -2.21 42.83 4.61
C LEU A 15 -3.10 41.62 5.02
N GLY A 16 -3.87 41.13 4.08
CA GLY A 16 -4.59 39.86 4.25
C GLY A 16 -3.60 38.70 4.25
N LEU A 17 -3.44 38.04 5.40
CA LEU A 17 -2.72 36.76 5.51
C LEU A 17 -3.53 35.69 4.79
N ILE A 18 -3.15 35.36 3.56
CA ILE A 18 -3.68 34.19 2.85
C ILE A 18 -3.02 32.97 3.48
N ALA A 19 -3.69 32.32 4.40
CA ALA A 19 -3.29 31.00 4.89
C ALA A 19 -3.47 30.01 3.73
N ALA A 20 -2.35 29.62 3.12
CA ALA A 20 -2.33 28.53 2.15
C ALA A 20 -2.62 27.23 2.92
N THR A 21 -3.87 26.76 2.86
CA THR A 21 -4.22 25.41 3.28
C THR A 21 -3.63 24.44 2.27
N ALA A 22 -2.48 23.83 2.61
CA ALA A 22 -1.95 22.72 1.85
C ALA A 22 -2.98 21.56 1.90
N PRO A 23 -3.30 20.92 0.75
CA PRO A 23 -4.14 19.73 0.76
C PRO A 23 -3.44 18.67 1.60
N ALA A 24 -4.11 18.18 2.65
CA ALA A 24 -3.65 17.02 3.39
C ALA A 24 -3.68 15.83 2.43
N HIS A 25 -2.52 15.32 2.05
CA HIS A 25 -2.40 14.07 1.30
C HIS A 25 -2.77 12.94 2.26
N ALA A 26 -4.03 12.50 2.21
CA ALA A 26 -4.55 11.40 3.03
C ALA A 26 -4.01 10.02 2.57
N ASP A 27 -3.33 9.94 1.44
CA ASP A 27 -3.03 8.69 0.75
C ASP A 27 -1.81 7.92 1.30
N GLY A 28 -0.91 8.56 2.03
CA GLY A 28 0.31 7.90 2.55
C GLY A 28 0.09 7.00 3.77
N GLY A 29 -0.95 7.25 4.55
CA GLY A 29 -1.20 6.54 5.82
C GLY A 29 -1.65 5.10 5.63
N ASP A 30 -2.53 4.83 4.69
CA ASP A 30 -3.08 3.48 4.45
C ASP A 30 -2.08 2.58 3.71
N VAL A 31 -1.30 3.14 2.79
CA VAL A 31 -0.21 2.42 2.12
C VAL A 31 0.83 1.97 3.14
N ALA A 32 1.32 2.88 4.00
CA ALA A 32 2.31 2.56 5.02
C ALA A 32 1.81 1.50 6.02
N ARG A 33 0.52 1.48 6.32
CA ARG A 33 -0.10 0.45 7.17
C ARG A 33 -0.06 -0.94 6.54
N SER A 34 0.04 -1.06 5.22
CA SER A 34 0.16 -2.34 4.53
C SER A 34 1.57 -2.94 4.61
N TYR A 35 2.60 -2.12 4.87
CA TYR A 35 3.98 -2.58 4.88
C TYR A 35 4.25 -3.55 6.04
N GLY A 36 5.06 -4.56 5.77
CA GLY A 36 5.45 -5.58 6.71
C GLY A 36 5.26 -6.99 6.18
N VAL A 37 5.38 -7.99 7.06
CA VAL A 37 5.29 -9.39 6.67
C VAL A 37 3.93 -9.97 7.02
N TRP A 38 3.31 -10.56 6.01
CA TRP A 38 1.97 -11.11 6.06
C TRP A 38 1.96 -12.60 5.72
N ARG A 39 1.26 -13.37 6.52
CA ARG A 39 1.09 -14.81 6.38
C ARG A 39 -0.30 -15.12 5.82
N ASN A 40 -0.37 -15.96 4.79
CA ASN A 40 -1.65 -16.44 4.27
C ASN A 40 -2.37 -17.37 5.28
N PRO A 41 -3.69 -17.61 5.14
CA PRO A 41 -4.48 -18.39 6.10
C PRO A 41 -3.94 -19.81 6.34
N HIS A 42 -3.39 -20.43 5.31
CA HIS A 42 -2.87 -21.81 5.37
C HIS A 42 -1.41 -21.89 5.87
N ASN A 43 -0.80 -20.76 6.21
CA ASN A 43 0.61 -20.68 6.60
C ASN A 43 1.56 -21.39 5.60
N THR A 44 1.32 -21.17 4.33
CA THR A 44 2.12 -21.76 3.26
C THR A 44 3.02 -20.74 2.56
N VAL A 45 2.70 -19.46 2.66
CA VAL A 45 3.45 -18.35 2.06
C VAL A 45 3.45 -17.16 3.01
N HIS A 46 4.62 -16.55 3.20
CA HIS A 46 4.75 -15.23 3.82
C HIS A 46 5.22 -14.22 2.79
N LEU A 47 4.50 -13.10 2.69
CA LEU A 47 4.82 -11.98 1.82
C LEU A 47 5.31 -10.78 2.62
N GLU A 48 6.40 -10.19 2.20
CA GLU A 48 6.79 -8.85 2.63
C GLU A 48 6.18 -7.83 1.67
N ILE A 49 5.28 -6.99 2.19
CA ILE A 49 4.75 -5.83 1.47
C ILE A 49 5.62 -4.63 1.80
N LYS A 50 6.09 -3.94 0.76
CA LYS A 50 7.02 -2.81 0.88
C LYS A 50 6.89 -1.82 -0.27
N ASP A 51 7.54 -0.69 -0.11
CA ASP A 51 7.76 0.29 -1.17
C ASP A 51 8.69 -0.29 -2.25
N CYS A 52 8.29 -0.16 -3.50
CA CYS A 52 9.07 -0.55 -4.67
C CYS A 52 9.29 0.64 -5.64
N GLY A 53 9.32 1.86 -5.10
CA GLY A 53 9.49 3.11 -5.83
C GLY A 53 8.16 3.72 -6.25
N ALA A 54 7.73 3.55 -7.50
CA ALA A 54 6.49 4.14 -8.00
C ALA A 54 5.21 3.45 -7.46
N SER A 55 5.34 2.28 -6.82
CA SER A 55 4.20 1.48 -6.36
C SER A 55 4.58 0.59 -5.18
N THR A 56 3.58 0.00 -4.53
CA THR A 56 3.75 -1.02 -3.50
C THR A 56 3.86 -2.40 -4.15
N CYS A 57 4.77 -3.22 -3.64
CA CYS A 57 4.94 -4.61 -4.09
C CYS A 57 4.92 -5.59 -2.92
N GLY A 58 4.71 -6.88 -3.24
CA GLY A 58 4.78 -7.98 -2.27
C GLY A 58 5.71 -9.08 -2.77
N VAL A 59 6.75 -9.37 -1.98
CA VAL A 59 7.78 -10.36 -2.28
C VAL A 59 7.67 -11.52 -1.31
N VAL A 60 7.80 -12.76 -1.80
CA VAL A 60 7.81 -13.94 -0.95
C VAL A 60 9.11 -13.98 -0.15
N VAL A 61 8.98 -13.97 1.18
CA VAL A 61 10.12 -14.08 2.11
C VAL A 61 10.23 -15.46 2.75
N TRP A 62 9.15 -16.23 2.69
CA TRP A 62 9.12 -17.63 3.13
C TRP A 62 8.01 -18.38 2.40
N ALA A 63 8.27 -19.65 2.09
CA ALA A 63 7.29 -20.58 1.56
C ALA A 63 7.46 -21.97 2.19
N SER A 64 6.36 -22.66 2.42
CA SER A 64 6.39 -24.04 2.93
C SER A 64 6.99 -24.98 1.89
N PRO A 65 7.56 -26.14 2.30
CA PRO A 65 8.08 -27.14 1.37
C PRO A 65 7.03 -27.59 0.33
N LYS A 66 5.76 -27.67 0.75
CA LYS A 66 4.65 -27.98 -0.16
C LYS A 66 4.43 -26.89 -1.20
N ALA A 67 4.39 -25.63 -0.79
CA ALA A 67 4.22 -24.50 -1.72
C ALA A 67 5.37 -24.40 -2.73
N GLU A 68 6.60 -24.61 -2.27
CA GLU A 68 7.78 -24.70 -3.14
C GLU A 68 7.69 -25.86 -4.13
N ALA A 69 7.24 -27.05 -3.68
CA ALA A 69 7.06 -28.21 -4.54
C ALA A 69 5.99 -27.96 -5.62
N ASP A 70 4.86 -27.34 -5.23
CA ASP A 70 3.78 -27.02 -6.18
C ASP A 70 4.20 -25.95 -7.20
N ALA A 71 4.99 -24.97 -6.78
CA ALA A 71 5.57 -23.97 -7.68
C ALA A 71 6.54 -24.59 -8.69
N ARG A 72 7.41 -25.53 -8.28
CA ARG A 72 8.31 -26.26 -9.19
C ARG A 72 7.54 -27.06 -10.23
N LYS A 73 6.47 -27.75 -9.86
CA LYS A 73 5.58 -28.45 -10.82
C LYS A 73 4.99 -27.50 -11.86
N SER A 74 4.81 -26.23 -11.49
CA SER A 74 4.31 -25.19 -12.38
C SER A 74 5.42 -24.45 -13.14
N GLY A 75 6.68 -24.88 -13.02
CA GLY A 75 7.82 -24.33 -13.74
C GLY A 75 8.47 -23.12 -13.09
N SER A 76 8.26 -22.91 -11.79
CA SER A 76 8.98 -21.90 -10.99
C SER A 76 10.02 -22.62 -10.13
N ASP A 77 11.29 -22.26 -10.25
CA ASP A 77 12.39 -22.92 -9.50
C ASP A 77 12.24 -22.73 -7.99
N THR A 78 11.84 -21.54 -7.57
CA THR A 78 11.54 -21.18 -6.17
C THR A 78 10.47 -20.12 -6.11
N LEU A 79 9.74 -20.06 -5.01
CA LEU A 79 8.84 -18.94 -4.67
C LEU A 79 9.57 -17.83 -3.92
N ILE A 80 10.56 -18.18 -3.10
CA ILE A 80 11.28 -17.21 -2.27
C ILE A 80 11.97 -16.18 -3.17
N GLY A 81 11.78 -14.90 -2.87
CA GLY A 81 12.26 -13.78 -3.67
C GLY A 81 11.37 -13.41 -4.87
N LYS A 82 10.35 -14.21 -5.21
CA LYS A 82 9.41 -13.85 -6.28
C LYS A 82 8.47 -12.74 -5.84
N GLN A 83 8.30 -11.76 -6.72
CA GLN A 83 7.33 -10.69 -6.54
C GLN A 83 5.96 -11.17 -7.01
N LEU A 84 5.07 -11.48 -6.07
CA LEU A 84 3.70 -11.93 -6.37
C LEU A 84 2.73 -10.75 -6.49
N LEU A 85 2.90 -9.69 -5.68
CA LEU A 85 2.11 -8.47 -5.79
C LEU A 85 2.91 -7.41 -6.55
N ARG A 86 2.31 -6.85 -7.59
CA ARG A 86 2.96 -5.87 -8.48
C ARG A 86 2.06 -4.67 -8.70
N ASP A 87 2.67 -3.50 -8.75
CA ASP A 87 2.01 -2.24 -9.12
C ASP A 87 0.75 -1.96 -8.28
N PHE A 88 0.84 -2.22 -6.97
CA PHE A 88 -0.25 -1.90 -6.06
C PHE A 88 -0.24 -0.41 -5.73
N GLU A 89 -1.37 0.24 -6.00
CA GLU A 89 -1.59 1.66 -5.81
C GLU A 89 -2.77 1.89 -4.87
N ALA A 90 -2.69 2.97 -4.08
CA ALA A 90 -3.76 3.37 -3.20
C ALA A 90 -5.01 3.78 -3.99
N GLN A 91 -6.16 3.34 -3.53
CA GLN A 91 -7.48 3.72 -4.03
C GLN A 91 -8.12 4.76 -3.11
N LYS A 92 -9.12 5.47 -3.60
CA LYS A 92 -9.84 6.50 -2.83
C LYS A 92 -10.59 5.95 -1.61
N ASP A 93 -10.88 4.67 -1.60
CA ASP A 93 -11.54 3.97 -0.49
C ASP A 93 -10.56 3.43 0.58
N GLY A 94 -9.27 3.75 0.44
CA GLY A 94 -8.21 3.31 1.35
C GLY A 94 -7.70 1.89 1.06
N SER A 95 -8.24 1.19 0.07
CA SER A 95 -7.70 -0.09 -0.39
C SER A 95 -6.49 0.09 -1.30
N LEU A 96 -5.74 -0.98 -1.51
CA LEU A 96 -4.69 -1.07 -2.52
C LEU A 96 -5.17 -1.95 -3.65
N LYS A 97 -4.91 -1.57 -4.91
CA LYS A 97 -5.27 -2.36 -6.10
C LYS A 97 -4.07 -2.51 -7.02
N GLY A 98 -3.86 -3.72 -7.53
CA GLY A 98 -2.74 -4.01 -8.41
C GLY A 98 -2.86 -5.36 -9.08
N ARG A 99 -1.71 -5.90 -9.51
CA ARG A 99 -1.62 -7.19 -10.19
C ARG A 99 -1.05 -8.26 -9.26
N VAL A 100 -1.68 -9.44 -9.27
CA VAL A 100 -1.27 -10.61 -8.50
C VAL A 100 -0.84 -11.71 -9.45
N TRP A 101 0.42 -12.13 -9.36
CA TRP A 101 0.94 -13.32 -10.03
C TRP A 101 0.64 -14.57 -9.21
N VAL A 102 -0.03 -15.55 -9.80
CA VAL A 102 -0.35 -16.84 -9.18
C VAL A 102 0.49 -17.94 -9.83
N PRO A 103 1.63 -18.33 -9.24
CA PRO A 103 2.58 -19.26 -9.85
C PRO A 103 1.98 -20.61 -10.25
N THR A 104 1.16 -21.20 -9.39
CA THR A 104 0.56 -22.51 -9.61
C THR A 104 -0.41 -22.56 -10.80
N LEU A 105 -1.04 -21.43 -11.11
CA LEU A 105 -1.95 -21.31 -12.26
C LEU A 105 -1.28 -20.63 -13.48
N LYS A 106 -0.09 -20.09 -13.31
CA LYS A 106 0.63 -19.29 -14.32
C LYS A 106 -0.18 -18.14 -14.89
N ILE A 107 -0.99 -17.50 -14.07
CA ILE A 107 -1.83 -16.35 -14.46
C ILE A 107 -1.49 -15.13 -13.62
N THR A 108 -1.76 -13.97 -14.21
CA THR A 108 -1.82 -12.69 -13.50
C THR A 108 -3.28 -12.23 -13.44
N LEU A 109 -3.73 -11.87 -12.27
CA LEU A 109 -5.09 -11.38 -12.06
C LEU A 109 -5.06 -10.03 -11.36
N VAL A 110 -6.19 -9.33 -11.36
CA VAL A 110 -6.37 -8.10 -10.58
C VAL A 110 -6.61 -8.49 -9.12
N GLY A 111 -5.90 -7.83 -8.22
CA GLY A 111 -6.05 -8.04 -6.79
C GLY A 111 -6.27 -6.73 -6.04
N THR A 112 -6.94 -6.84 -4.91
CA THR A 112 -7.08 -5.75 -3.94
C THR A 112 -6.60 -6.22 -2.58
N ALA A 113 -6.05 -5.30 -1.80
CA ALA A 113 -5.67 -5.50 -0.41
C ALA A 113 -6.27 -4.39 0.44
N GLU A 114 -6.91 -4.76 1.54
CA GLU A 114 -7.54 -3.85 2.50
C GLU A 114 -7.01 -4.15 3.89
N ILE A 115 -6.52 -3.15 4.60
CA ILE A 115 -6.09 -3.28 5.98
C ILE A 115 -7.31 -3.19 6.89
N VAL A 116 -7.76 -4.34 7.39
CA VAL A 116 -8.94 -4.44 8.26
C VAL A 116 -8.60 -3.91 9.66
N ASP A 117 -7.45 -4.32 10.19
CA ASP A 117 -6.92 -3.85 11.48
C ASP A 117 -5.38 -3.97 11.50
N ALA A 118 -4.74 -3.68 12.62
CA ALA A 118 -3.28 -3.70 12.74
C ALA A 118 -2.64 -5.08 12.45
N LYS A 119 -3.40 -6.17 12.53
CA LYS A 119 -2.93 -7.55 12.37
C LYS A 119 -3.59 -8.30 11.24
N THR A 120 -4.61 -7.71 10.60
CA THR A 120 -5.45 -8.39 9.61
C THR A 120 -5.53 -7.59 8.31
N MET A 121 -5.22 -8.24 7.21
CA MET A 121 -5.39 -7.73 5.85
C MET A 121 -6.33 -8.64 5.08
N ARG A 122 -7.32 -8.07 4.40
CA ARG A 122 -8.16 -8.80 3.44
C ARG A 122 -7.54 -8.67 2.07
N ALA A 123 -7.09 -9.80 1.51
CA ALA A 123 -6.65 -9.89 0.13
C ALA A 123 -7.77 -10.50 -0.72
N ARG A 124 -8.09 -9.88 -1.85
CA ARG A 124 -9.08 -10.38 -2.82
C ARG A 124 -8.43 -10.42 -4.20
N GLY A 125 -8.66 -11.51 -4.92
CA GLY A 125 -8.24 -11.66 -6.30
C GLY A 125 -9.40 -12.11 -7.18
N CYS A 126 -9.53 -11.52 -8.38
CA CYS A 126 -10.59 -11.81 -9.34
C CYS A 126 -9.99 -12.26 -10.67
N VAL A 127 -10.51 -13.35 -11.24
CA VAL A 127 -10.00 -13.92 -12.50
C VAL A 127 -10.56 -13.18 -13.71
N ILE A 128 -11.83 -12.76 -13.67
CA ILE A 128 -12.48 -12.06 -14.78
C ILE A 128 -13.13 -10.79 -14.24
N GLY A 129 -12.50 -9.64 -14.47
CA GLY A 129 -12.98 -8.34 -13.99
C GLY A 129 -13.29 -8.38 -12.48
N ASP A 130 -14.54 -8.11 -12.11
CA ASP A 130 -15.03 -8.22 -10.73
C ASP A 130 -15.78 -9.55 -10.46
N PHE A 131 -15.74 -10.50 -11.41
CA PHE A 131 -16.37 -11.81 -11.30
C PHE A 131 -15.34 -12.88 -10.91
N LEU A 132 -15.84 -14.00 -10.32
CA LEU A 132 -15.03 -15.14 -9.87
C LEU A 132 -13.88 -14.68 -8.94
N CYS A 133 -14.25 -13.98 -7.91
CA CYS A 133 -13.31 -13.47 -6.92
C CYS A 133 -13.20 -14.43 -5.72
N LYS A 134 -11.98 -14.55 -5.20
CA LYS A 134 -11.69 -15.16 -3.91
C LYS A 134 -11.09 -14.14 -2.96
N SER A 135 -11.54 -14.17 -1.71
CA SER A 135 -10.99 -13.35 -0.62
C SER A 135 -10.33 -14.24 0.43
N GLN A 136 -9.25 -13.74 1.01
CA GLN A 136 -8.52 -14.39 2.10
C GLN A 136 -8.16 -13.35 3.15
N LEU A 137 -8.16 -13.77 4.43
CA LEU A 137 -7.62 -12.95 5.51
C LEU A 137 -6.18 -13.35 5.77
N TRP A 138 -5.29 -12.39 5.65
CA TRP A 138 -3.86 -12.56 5.93
C TRP A 138 -3.54 -11.97 7.28
N THR A 139 -2.63 -12.59 8.00
CA THR A 139 -2.24 -12.16 9.34
C THR A 139 -0.85 -11.55 9.31
N ARG A 140 -0.68 -10.38 9.93
CA ARG A 140 0.63 -9.76 10.15
C ARG A 140 1.43 -10.59 11.15
N ILE A 141 2.67 -10.89 10.82
CA ILE A 141 3.56 -11.72 11.65
C ILE A 141 4.86 -11.00 12.05
N ASP A 142 5.14 -9.83 11.51
CA ASP A 142 6.23 -8.99 11.97
C ASP A 142 5.77 -8.13 13.17
N THR A 143 6.71 -7.89 14.08
CA THR A 143 6.49 -6.98 15.18
C THR A 143 6.99 -5.58 14.84
N PRO A 144 6.48 -4.52 15.48
CA PRO A 144 6.99 -3.16 15.29
C PRO A 144 8.50 -3.03 15.46
N SER A 145 9.11 -3.82 16.37
CA SER A 145 10.55 -3.86 16.57
C SER A 145 11.32 -4.44 15.38
N MET A 146 10.75 -5.44 14.68
CA MET A 146 11.35 -5.98 13.44
C MET A 146 11.30 -4.96 12.30
N LEU A 147 10.21 -4.19 12.19
CA LEU A 147 10.09 -3.13 11.20
C LEU A 147 11.08 -1.99 11.46
N ALA A 148 11.26 -1.60 12.72
CA ALA A 148 12.23 -0.57 13.10
C ALA A 148 13.68 -0.99 12.79
N SER A 149 14.04 -2.27 13.03
CA SER A 149 15.38 -2.79 12.70
C SER A 149 15.67 -2.82 11.20
N ARG A 150 14.64 -2.93 10.35
CA ARG A 150 14.79 -2.91 8.89
C ARG A 150 14.85 -1.50 8.32
N ALA A 151 14.33 -0.52 9.03
CA ALA A 151 14.33 0.90 8.63
C ALA A 151 15.60 1.64 9.08
N ALA A 152 16.46 1.02 9.90
CA ALA A 152 17.75 1.58 10.28
C ALA A 152 18.76 1.47 9.11
N PRO A 153 19.45 2.56 8.72
CA PRO A 153 20.43 2.58 7.63
C PRO A 153 21.66 1.72 7.92
#